data_5539ae724ba9485fa61f4b5936907288
#
_entry.id   5539ae724ba9485fa61f4b5936907288
#
_cell.length_a   1.000
_cell.length_b   1.000
_cell.length_c   1.000
_cell.angle_alpha   90.00
_cell.angle_beta   90.00
_cell.angle_gamma   90.00
#
_symmetry.space_group_name_H-M   'P 1'
#
loop_
_entity.id
_entity.type
_entity.pdbx_description
1 polymer ?
#
loop_
_entity_poly.entity_id
_entity_poly.type
_entity_poly.pdbx_seq_one_letter_code
_entity_poly.pdbx_strand_id
1 'polypeptide(L)'
;MSATLYNAEILRLAASIPHNERLSEPMATAERRSPICGSRVTVDVTVDADGRVDTVGLLVRACALGQASSSLLAANIVGRDAAELGAIRDSLTAWLAREGDLPEWPGLDIFVPALDYTARHPSIRLAFEAAADAAAAAATQRGDGKDAEQRSATAAAGADV
;
A
#
# COMPACT_ATOMS: atom_id res chain seq x y z
N MET A 1 -0.35 -29.37 16.44
CA MET A 1 -1.21 -28.21 16.80
C MET A 1 -1.25 -27.24 15.64
N SER A 2 -2.45 -26.88 15.22
CA SER A 2 -2.59 -25.84 14.21
C SER A 2 -2.19 -24.48 14.81
N ALA A 3 -1.44 -23.69 14.06
CA ALA A 3 -1.13 -22.33 14.47
C ALA A 3 -2.40 -21.51 14.59
N THR A 4 -2.52 -20.73 15.65
CA THR A 4 -3.67 -19.85 15.86
C THR A 4 -3.62 -18.71 14.84
N LEU A 5 -4.73 -18.50 14.09
CA LEU A 5 -4.81 -17.44 13.09
C LEU A 5 -4.58 -16.06 13.71
N TYR A 6 -5.12 -15.82 14.90
CA TYR A 6 -4.96 -14.56 15.63
C TYR A 6 -3.96 -14.78 16.78
N ASN A 7 -2.71 -14.96 16.44
CA ASN A 7 -1.64 -15.14 17.44
C ASN A 7 -1.19 -13.80 18.03
N ALA A 8 -0.33 -13.85 19.06
CA ALA A 8 0.13 -12.67 19.77
C ALA A 8 0.85 -11.67 18.84
N GLU A 9 1.56 -12.15 17.83
CA GLU A 9 2.29 -11.32 16.87
C GLU A 9 1.32 -10.53 15.97
N ILE A 10 0.29 -11.20 15.46
CA ILE A 10 -0.78 -10.54 14.69
C ILE A 10 -1.44 -9.45 15.52
N LEU A 11 -1.80 -9.77 16.77
CA LEU A 11 -2.46 -8.81 17.65
C LEU A 11 -1.57 -7.63 18.01
N ARG A 12 -0.28 -7.88 18.20
CA ARG A 12 0.71 -6.83 18.48
C ARG A 12 0.83 -5.86 17.31
N LEU A 13 0.95 -6.38 16.09
CA LEU A 13 1.02 -5.55 14.88
C LEU A 13 -0.27 -4.76 14.67
N ALA A 14 -1.42 -5.40 14.90
CA ALA A 14 -2.72 -4.76 14.76
C ALA A 14 -2.91 -3.59 15.73
N ALA A 15 -2.30 -3.67 16.92
CA ALA A 15 -2.44 -2.67 17.97
C ALA A 15 -1.53 -1.45 17.75
N SER A 16 -0.54 -1.52 16.88
CA SER A 16 0.48 -0.47 16.71
C SER A 16 0.78 -0.20 15.24
N ILE A 17 -0.21 0.26 14.50
CA ILE A 17 -0.07 0.57 13.06
C ILE A 17 0.69 1.89 12.91
N PRO A 18 1.88 1.89 12.28
CA PRO A 18 2.58 3.16 12.00
C PRO A 18 1.77 4.01 11.02
N HIS A 19 1.90 5.32 11.12
CA HIS A 19 1.25 6.27 10.20
C HIS A 19 -0.28 6.11 10.13
N ASN A 20 -0.90 5.65 11.21
CA ASN A 20 -2.35 5.43 11.27
C ASN A 20 -3.11 6.74 11.46
N GLU A 21 -2.91 7.68 10.55
CA GLU A 21 -3.50 9.00 10.54
C GLU A 21 -3.55 9.50 9.09
N ARG A 22 -4.65 10.13 8.71
CA ARG A 22 -4.80 10.71 7.37
C ARG A 22 -3.84 11.88 7.16
N LEU A 23 -3.28 12.01 5.97
CA LEU A 23 -2.52 13.19 5.60
C LEU A 23 -3.50 14.35 5.33
N SER A 24 -3.10 15.58 5.70
CA SER A 24 -3.96 16.76 5.47
C SER A 24 -4.03 17.15 3.99
N GLU A 25 -2.93 17.00 3.26
CA GLU A 25 -2.85 17.36 1.85
C GLU A 25 -2.13 16.27 1.07
N PRO A 26 -2.73 15.09 0.92
CA PRO A 26 -2.07 14.01 0.19
C PRO A 26 -1.99 14.31 -1.30
N MET A 27 -0.92 13.85 -1.94
CA MET A 27 -0.79 13.93 -3.40
C MET A 27 -1.77 12.98 -4.07
N ALA A 28 -2.00 11.81 -3.48
CA ALA A 28 -2.98 10.85 -3.94
C ALA A 28 -3.56 10.06 -2.78
N THR A 29 -4.77 9.58 -2.94
CA THR A 29 -5.48 8.74 -1.97
C THR A 29 -6.13 7.58 -2.73
N ALA A 30 -6.07 6.39 -2.16
CA ALA A 30 -6.80 5.24 -2.68
C ALA A 30 -7.43 4.47 -1.53
N GLU A 31 -8.59 3.88 -1.80
CA GLU A 31 -9.33 3.08 -0.84
C GLU A 31 -9.66 1.73 -1.46
N ARG A 32 -9.50 0.67 -0.68
CA ARG A 32 -9.92 -0.67 -1.06
C ARG A 32 -10.81 -1.25 0.02
N ARG A 33 -11.83 -1.96 -0.41
CA ARG A 33 -12.82 -2.59 0.48
C ARG A 33 -12.91 -4.07 0.17
N SER A 34 -13.11 -4.85 1.24
CA SER A 34 -13.47 -6.26 1.07
C SER A 34 -15.00 -6.37 0.97
N PRO A 35 -15.55 -6.97 -0.11
CA PRO A 35 -16.98 -7.12 -0.25
C PRO A 35 -17.59 -8.14 0.74
N ILE A 36 -16.75 -9.00 1.33
CA ILE A 36 -17.20 -10.11 2.19
C ILE A 36 -17.26 -9.69 3.64
N CYS A 37 -16.19 -9.08 4.19
CA CYS A 37 -16.09 -8.79 5.62
C CYS A 37 -16.29 -7.31 5.97
N GLY A 38 -16.48 -6.44 4.98
CA GLY A 38 -16.64 -5.01 5.21
C GLY A 38 -15.37 -4.27 5.61
N SER A 39 -14.23 -4.92 5.58
CA SER A 39 -12.94 -4.26 5.84
C SER A 39 -12.65 -3.20 4.78
N ARG A 40 -12.01 -2.12 5.22
CA ARG A 40 -11.67 -0.99 4.36
C ARG A 40 -10.34 -0.41 4.78
N VAL A 41 -9.47 -0.14 3.80
CA VAL A 41 -8.19 0.54 4.03
C VAL A 41 -8.08 1.69 3.06
N THR A 42 -7.81 2.88 3.60
CA THR A 42 -7.54 4.10 2.82
C THR A 42 -6.07 4.45 3.01
N VAL A 43 -5.37 4.70 1.92
CA VAL A 43 -3.96 5.07 1.94
C VAL A 43 -3.77 6.41 1.25
N ASP A 44 -3.18 7.36 1.98
CA ASP A 44 -2.75 8.65 1.44
C ASP A 44 -1.25 8.62 1.23
N VAL A 45 -0.76 9.13 0.12
CA VAL A 45 0.68 9.20 -0.14
C VAL A 45 1.07 10.53 -0.77
N THR A 46 2.31 10.92 -0.50
CA THR A 46 3.04 11.94 -1.23
C THR A 46 4.32 11.29 -1.72
N VAL A 47 4.69 11.51 -2.98
CA VAL A 47 5.93 10.97 -3.55
C VAL A 47 6.92 12.08 -3.79
N ASP A 48 8.21 11.74 -3.75
CA ASP A 48 9.30 12.66 -4.02
C ASP A 48 9.55 12.80 -5.54
N ALA A 49 10.60 13.52 -5.90
CA ALA A 49 10.94 13.78 -7.30
C ALA A 49 11.25 12.51 -8.09
N ASP A 50 11.66 11.44 -7.41
CA ASP A 50 11.99 10.15 -8.02
C ASP A 50 10.77 9.21 -8.06
N GLY A 51 9.61 9.66 -7.59
CA GLY A 51 8.39 8.85 -7.54
C GLY A 51 8.33 7.88 -6.38
N ARG A 52 9.21 8.04 -5.40
CA ARG A 52 9.22 7.19 -4.19
C ARG A 52 8.34 7.79 -3.11
N VAL A 53 7.66 6.95 -2.37
CA VAL A 53 6.81 7.39 -1.26
C VAL A 53 7.65 8.13 -0.23
N ASP A 54 7.28 9.37 0.03
CA ASP A 54 7.93 10.28 0.98
C ASP A 54 7.16 10.32 2.29
N THR A 55 5.84 10.56 2.22
CA THR A 55 4.95 10.52 3.37
C THR A 55 3.76 9.63 3.07
N VAL A 56 3.24 9.01 4.12
CA VAL A 56 2.10 8.10 4.04
C VAL A 56 1.18 8.29 5.22
N GLY A 57 -0.10 8.15 4.99
CA GLY A 57 -1.11 8.13 6.04
C GLY A 57 -2.11 7.02 5.74
N LEU A 58 -2.65 6.40 6.78
CA LEU A 58 -3.61 5.32 6.64
C LEU A 58 -4.86 5.57 7.47
N LEU A 59 -5.98 5.07 6.98
CA LEU A 59 -7.19 4.88 7.77
C LEU A 59 -7.60 3.42 7.59
N VAL A 60 -7.51 2.65 8.68
CA VAL A 60 -7.72 1.21 8.64
C VAL A 60 -8.96 0.85 9.45
N ARG A 61 -9.96 0.25 8.78
CA ARG A 61 -11.16 -0.30 9.39
C ARG A 61 -11.27 -1.75 8.96
N ALA A 62 -10.58 -2.62 9.70
CA ALA A 62 -10.38 -4.00 9.29
C ALA A 62 -10.33 -4.93 10.51
N CYS A 63 -10.44 -6.23 10.25
CA CYS A 63 -10.19 -7.24 11.26
C CYS A 63 -8.69 -7.25 11.64
N ALA A 64 -8.34 -8.00 12.67
CA ALA A 64 -6.95 -8.05 13.15
C ALA A 64 -5.95 -8.42 12.04
N LEU A 65 -6.31 -9.29 11.10
CA LEU A 65 -5.44 -9.65 9.98
C LEU A 65 -5.19 -8.45 9.06
N GLY A 66 -6.23 -7.71 8.72
CA GLY A 66 -6.10 -6.51 7.90
C GLY A 66 -5.34 -5.40 8.61
N GLN A 67 -5.53 -5.26 9.91
CA GLN A 67 -4.78 -4.32 10.73
C GLN A 67 -3.29 -4.69 10.78
N ALA A 68 -2.97 -5.97 10.98
CA ALA A 68 -1.59 -6.44 11.00
C ALA A 68 -0.91 -6.24 9.64
N SER A 69 -1.60 -6.54 8.55
CA SER A 69 -1.11 -6.33 7.19
C SER A 69 -0.84 -4.84 6.94
N SER A 70 -1.77 -3.97 7.36
CA SER A 70 -1.60 -2.52 7.24
C SER A 70 -0.39 -2.03 8.04
N SER A 71 -0.15 -2.62 9.20
CA SER A 71 1.03 -2.31 10.04
C SER A 71 2.33 -2.64 9.30
N LEU A 72 2.41 -3.81 8.69
CA LEU A 72 3.59 -4.24 7.93
C LEU A 72 3.81 -3.36 6.70
N LEU A 73 2.74 -3.01 6.00
CA LEU A 73 2.82 -2.09 4.87
C LEU A 73 3.38 -0.75 5.32
N ALA A 74 2.77 -0.15 6.33
CA ALA A 74 3.13 1.19 6.80
C ALA A 74 4.57 1.26 7.29
N ALA A 75 5.06 0.20 7.92
CA ALA A 75 6.41 0.17 8.45
C ALA A 75 7.50 0.20 7.37
N ASN A 76 7.19 -0.20 6.14
CA ASN A 76 8.20 -0.41 5.10
C ASN A 76 7.88 0.27 3.76
N ILE A 77 6.83 1.09 3.69
CA ILE A 77 6.39 1.70 2.43
C ILE A 77 7.24 2.90 2.00
N VAL A 78 7.77 3.66 2.95
CA VAL A 78 8.55 4.86 2.63
C VAL A 78 9.80 4.47 1.85
N GLY A 79 10.06 5.16 0.75
CA GLY A 79 11.17 4.88 -0.14
C GLY A 79 10.84 3.90 -1.27
N ARG A 80 9.63 3.34 -1.30
CA ARG A 80 9.18 2.43 -2.36
C ARG A 80 8.50 3.23 -3.47
N ASP A 81 8.62 2.77 -4.69
CA ASP A 81 7.92 3.39 -5.82
C ASP A 81 6.69 2.56 -6.23
N ALA A 82 5.91 3.09 -7.18
CA ALA A 82 4.69 2.43 -7.64
C ALA A 82 4.96 1.05 -8.25
N ALA A 83 6.06 0.89 -8.97
CA ALA A 83 6.42 -0.39 -9.59
C ALA A 83 6.72 -1.46 -8.53
N GLU A 84 7.48 -1.10 -7.49
CA GLU A 84 7.78 -2.01 -6.38
C GLU A 84 6.51 -2.41 -5.63
N LEU A 85 5.64 -1.44 -5.33
CA LEU A 85 4.39 -1.71 -4.62
C LEU A 85 3.44 -2.56 -5.46
N GLY A 86 3.38 -2.34 -6.76
CA GLY A 86 2.60 -3.18 -7.67
C GLY A 86 3.12 -4.61 -7.73
N ALA A 87 4.43 -4.79 -7.76
CA ALA A 87 5.06 -6.11 -7.77
C ALA A 87 4.80 -6.87 -6.46
N ILE A 88 4.89 -6.18 -5.32
CA ILE A 88 4.59 -6.78 -4.01
C ILE A 88 3.11 -7.16 -3.91
N ARG A 89 2.22 -6.29 -4.37
CA ARG A 89 0.78 -6.59 -4.44
C ARG A 89 0.52 -7.89 -5.21
N ASP A 90 1.11 -8.01 -6.39
CA ASP A 90 0.91 -9.18 -7.25
C ASP A 90 1.53 -10.44 -6.63
N SER A 91 2.72 -10.32 -6.03
CA SER A 91 3.39 -11.42 -5.33
C SER A 91 2.57 -11.89 -4.13
N LEU A 92 2.00 -10.96 -3.38
CA LEU A 92 1.16 -11.29 -2.23
C LEU A 92 -0.10 -12.05 -2.66
N THR A 93 -0.74 -11.59 -3.72
CA THR A 93 -1.93 -12.24 -4.29
C THR A 93 -1.60 -13.67 -4.72
N ALA A 94 -0.50 -13.86 -5.43
CA ALA A 94 -0.05 -15.18 -5.90
C ALA A 94 0.31 -16.10 -4.72
N TRP A 95 1.03 -15.57 -3.74
CA TRP A 95 1.42 -16.36 -2.57
C TRP A 95 0.20 -16.85 -1.78
N LEU A 96 -0.76 -15.96 -1.54
CA LEU A 96 -1.99 -16.34 -0.82
C LEU A 96 -2.79 -17.40 -1.58
N ALA A 97 -2.76 -17.36 -2.92
CA ALA A 97 -3.40 -18.37 -3.78
C ALA A 97 -2.56 -19.65 -3.94
N ARG A 98 -1.40 -19.75 -3.28
CA ARG A 98 -0.43 -20.84 -3.39
C ARG A 98 0.10 -21.02 -4.81
N GLU A 99 0.21 -19.90 -5.55
CA GLU A 99 0.70 -19.86 -6.92
C GLU A 99 2.05 -19.16 -7.05
N GLY A 100 2.64 -18.76 -5.93
CA GLY A 100 3.93 -18.06 -5.91
C GLY A 100 4.61 -18.14 -4.57
N ASP A 101 5.80 -17.61 -4.50
CA ASP A 101 6.63 -17.59 -3.30
C ASP A 101 6.24 -16.46 -2.36
N LEU A 102 6.67 -16.56 -1.10
CA LEU A 102 6.50 -15.51 -0.10
C LEU A 102 7.11 -14.20 -0.62
N PRO A 103 6.34 -13.11 -0.66
CA PRO A 103 6.87 -11.82 -1.14
C PRO A 103 8.06 -11.32 -0.30
N GLU A 104 8.95 -10.58 -0.95
CA GLU A 104 10.09 -9.95 -0.30
C GLU A 104 9.65 -8.66 0.41
N TRP A 105 8.90 -8.83 1.47
CA TRP A 105 8.46 -7.72 2.32
C TRP A 105 8.57 -8.17 3.77
N PRO A 106 9.23 -7.39 4.64
CA PRO A 106 9.48 -7.82 6.02
C PRO A 106 8.20 -8.16 6.77
N GLY A 107 8.18 -9.31 7.40
CA GLY A 107 7.11 -9.72 8.31
C GLY A 107 5.94 -10.46 7.68
N LEU A 108 5.84 -10.56 6.35
CA LEU A 108 4.71 -11.23 5.70
C LEU A 108 4.60 -12.72 6.03
N ASP A 109 5.67 -13.36 6.47
CA ASP A 109 5.65 -14.76 6.91
C ASP A 109 4.70 -15.01 8.08
N ILE A 110 4.34 -13.97 8.82
CA ILE A 110 3.36 -14.06 9.91
C ILE A 110 1.99 -14.57 9.42
N PHE A 111 1.70 -14.42 8.13
CA PHE A 111 0.43 -14.85 7.53
C PHE A 111 0.44 -16.29 7.00
N VAL A 112 1.52 -17.06 7.22
CA VAL A 112 1.55 -18.48 6.86
C VAL A 112 0.35 -19.25 7.41
N PRO A 113 -0.05 -19.08 8.69
CA PRO A 113 -1.25 -19.76 9.19
C PRO A 113 -2.55 -19.36 8.48
N ALA A 114 -2.58 -18.21 7.83
CA ALA A 114 -3.78 -17.74 7.12
C ALA A 114 -3.93 -18.32 5.71
N LEU A 115 -2.92 -19.03 5.21
CA LEU A 115 -2.98 -19.59 3.85
C LEU A 115 -4.18 -20.52 3.62
N ASP A 116 -4.61 -21.24 4.66
CA ASP A 116 -5.77 -22.13 4.57
C ASP A 116 -7.11 -21.41 4.76
N TYR A 117 -7.08 -20.14 5.15
CA TYR A 117 -8.30 -19.35 5.44
C TYR A 117 -8.56 -18.38 4.28
N THR A 118 -8.96 -18.94 3.14
CA THR A 118 -9.10 -18.17 1.88
C THR A 118 -10.07 -17.01 1.98
N ALA A 119 -11.13 -17.15 2.80
CA ALA A 119 -12.11 -16.07 3.02
C ALA A 119 -11.47 -14.82 3.68
N ARG A 120 -10.32 -14.98 4.34
CA ARG A 120 -9.61 -13.88 5.01
C ARG A 120 -8.55 -13.23 4.14
N HIS A 121 -8.21 -13.83 3.00
CA HIS A 121 -7.17 -13.30 2.11
C HIS A 121 -7.45 -11.88 1.64
N PRO A 122 -8.68 -11.47 1.27
CA PRO A 122 -8.94 -10.10 0.89
C PRO A 122 -8.51 -9.08 1.95
N SER A 123 -8.75 -9.38 3.24
CA SER A 123 -8.36 -8.48 4.34
C SER A 123 -6.84 -8.28 4.41
N ILE A 124 -6.07 -9.32 4.08
CA ILE A 124 -4.60 -9.24 4.09
C ILE A 124 -4.10 -8.40 2.90
N ARG A 125 -4.79 -8.46 1.76
CA ARG A 125 -4.39 -7.76 0.53
C ARG A 125 -4.72 -6.28 0.49
N LEU A 126 -5.77 -5.83 1.19
CA LEU A 126 -6.33 -4.49 1.03
C LEU A 126 -5.32 -3.37 1.15
N ALA A 127 -4.46 -3.40 2.17
CA ALA A 127 -3.48 -2.33 2.40
C ALA A 127 -2.47 -2.24 1.24
N PHE A 128 -2.00 -3.38 0.77
CA PHE A 128 -1.03 -3.44 -0.34
C PHE A 128 -1.67 -3.01 -1.65
N GLU A 129 -2.92 -3.38 -1.89
CA GLU A 129 -3.67 -2.95 -3.07
C GLU A 129 -3.92 -1.44 -3.06
N ALA A 130 -4.37 -0.90 -1.93
CA ALA A 130 -4.61 0.54 -1.79
C ALA A 130 -3.33 1.34 -1.93
N ALA A 131 -2.22 0.86 -1.34
CA ALA A 131 -0.92 1.52 -1.42
C ALA A 131 -0.40 1.57 -2.85
N ALA A 132 -0.50 0.46 -3.59
CA ALA A 132 -0.09 0.41 -4.99
C ALA A 132 -0.90 1.37 -5.85
N ASP A 133 -2.22 1.41 -5.63
CA ASP A 133 -3.12 2.34 -6.35
C ASP A 133 -2.76 3.81 -6.04
N ALA A 134 -2.55 4.14 -4.77
CA ALA A 134 -2.23 5.50 -4.35
C ALA A 134 -0.88 5.96 -4.92
N ALA A 135 0.13 5.09 -4.85
CA ALA A 135 1.46 5.39 -5.38
C ALA A 135 1.43 5.57 -6.90
N ALA A 136 0.67 4.75 -7.61
CA ALA A 136 0.52 4.87 -9.06
C ALA A 136 -0.16 6.19 -9.43
N ALA A 137 -1.20 6.59 -8.71
CA ALA A 137 -1.90 7.85 -8.93
C ALA A 137 -0.99 9.06 -8.64
N ALA A 138 -0.21 8.99 -7.56
CA ALA A 138 0.73 10.04 -7.20
C ALA A 138 1.85 10.19 -8.24
N ALA A 139 2.37 9.07 -8.74
CA ALA A 139 3.40 9.06 -9.78
C ALA A 139 2.88 9.68 -11.09
N THR A 140 1.64 9.39 -11.46
CA THR A 140 0.98 9.98 -12.64
C THR A 140 0.83 11.49 -12.50
N GLN A 141 0.38 11.97 -11.34
CA GLN A 141 0.27 13.40 -11.07
C GLN A 141 1.62 14.10 -11.13
N ARG A 142 2.68 13.48 -10.61
CA ARG A 142 4.04 14.02 -10.66
C ARG A 142 4.55 14.11 -12.09
N GLY A 143 4.30 13.08 -12.91
CA GLY A 143 4.63 13.06 -14.33
C GLY A 143 3.91 14.16 -15.12
N ASP A 144 2.61 14.32 -14.90
CA ASP A 144 1.80 15.36 -15.51
C ASP A 144 2.30 16.75 -15.13
N GLY A 145 2.69 16.96 -13.87
CA GLY A 145 3.26 18.20 -13.39
C GLY A 145 4.59 18.54 -14.08
N LYS A 146 5.48 17.58 -14.23
CA LYS A 146 6.74 17.75 -14.95
C LYS A 146 6.53 18.08 -16.42
N ASP A 147 5.60 17.40 -17.08
CA ASP A 147 5.25 17.66 -18.47
C ASP A 147 4.67 19.07 -18.65
N ALA A 148 3.84 19.52 -17.73
CA ALA A 148 3.26 20.87 -17.76
C ALA A 148 4.35 21.92 -17.56
N GLU A 149 5.28 21.72 -16.64
CA GLU A 149 6.41 22.61 -16.43
C GLU A 149 7.31 22.69 -17.65
N GLN A 150 7.61 21.57 -18.29
CA GLN A 150 8.41 21.53 -19.51
C GLN A 150 7.73 22.25 -20.67
N ARG A 151 6.43 22.05 -20.85
CA ARG A 151 5.65 22.73 -21.89
C ARG A 151 5.64 24.24 -21.66
N SER A 152 5.47 24.67 -20.43
CA SER A 152 5.50 26.09 -20.06
C SER A 152 6.86 26.72 -20.33
N ALA A 153 7.97 26.04 -19.98
CA ALA A 153 9.33 26.50 -20.22
C ALA A 153 9.64 26.61 -21.71
N THR A 154 9.19 25.65 -22.53
CA THR A 154 9.37 25.65 -23.98
C THR A 154 8.57 26.79 -24.62
N ALA A 155 7.36 27.05 -24.18
CA ALA A 155 6.54 28.16 -24.69
C ALA A 155 7.17 29.51 -24.36
N ALA A 156 7.72 29.67 -23.16
CA ALA A 156 8.41 30.90 -22.75
C ALA A 156 9.67 31.14 -23.57
N ALA A 157 10.46 30.11 -23.87
CA ALA A 157 11.64 30.18 -24.68
C ALA A 157 11.30 30.55 -26.14
N GLY A 158 10.16 30.06 -26.66
CA GLY A 158 9.71 30.39 -28.02
C GLY A 158 9.18 31.82 -28.18
N ALA A 159 8.83 32.47 -27.09
CA ALA A 159 8.29 33.85 -27.14
C ALA A 159 9.39 34.92 -27.21
N ASP A 160 10.65 34.59 -27.02
CA ASP A 160 11.78 35.52 -27.03
C ASP A 160 12.46 35.62 -28.42
N VAL A 161 11.84 35.16 -29.46
CA VAL A 161 12.40 35.22 -30.83
C VAL A 161 11.78 36.36 -31.64
#